data_4be8a34a8dccdaa88cf8916d92bdb42c
#
_entry.id   4be8a34a8dccdaa88cf8916d92bdb42c
#
_cell.length_a   1.000
_cell.length_b   1.000
_cell.length_c   1.000
_cell.angle_alpha   90.00
_cell.angle_beta   90.00
_cell.angle_gamma   90.00
#
_symmetry.space_group_name_H-M   'P 1'
#
loop_
_entity.id
_entity.type
_entity.pdbx_description
1 polymer ?
#
loop_
_entity_poly.entity_id
_entity_poly.type
_entity_poly.pdbx_seq_one_letter_code
_entity_poly.pdbx_strand_id
1 'polypeptide(L)'
;MSAHGAVPRISATPEALMVEWADGSSGEFASVWLRDNWPEHRDLHSGQRLVDVADLPERPRIRRAGARDGSVLIEWEGESEAVTFGLDWLAAQARSVRERRPETAPRRWLLGSALAAANDFAWAGFAAARDDRALRRSWLVRLIKDGVAFLRGVPSTEGALLEAMALVGQVAETNYGVVFDVRSVPQPENLAYSDLGLGLHTDNPYREPVPGFQALHALIASPDGGDSLFADGFALAEHLRAADPEGFLLLAQTPVPFHYRSQNADLYAERPLIQLSCRGEVTAVHYNSRSIAPLLDVSPRAAAPFYAAYRRFAGLLRDPLHQLKFRLANGEIVVFDNQRILHGRTPFSSARHARHLRGCYLTRDSVYSTAAVLRGPRSAEAP
;
A
#
# COMPACT_ATOMS: atom_id res chain seq x y z
N MET A 1 -31.42 9.67 23.13
CA MET A 1 -31.24 9.53 24.60
C MET A 1 -29.77 9.36 24.84
N SER A 2 -29.10 10.45 25.27
CA SER A 2 -27.67 10.49 25.55
C SER A 2 -27.37 9.60 26.76
N ALA A 3 -26.53 8.58 26.56
CA ALA A 3 -25.96 7.83 27.67
C ALA A 3 -25.10 8.81 28.48
N HIS A 4 -25.52 9.12 29.71
CA HIS A 4 -24.69 9.80 30.69
C HIS A 4 -23.56 8.82 31.08
N GLY A 5 -22.48 8.81 30.29
CA GLY A 5 -21.29 8.02 30.56
C GLY A 5 -20.52 8.63 31.72
N ALA A 6 -19.90 7.77 32.52
CA ALA A 6 -19.04 8.16 33.63
C ALA A 6 -17.97 9.17 33.15
N VAL A 7 -17.73 10.20 33.96
CA VAL A 7 -16.73 11.24 33.69
C VAL A 7 -15.36 10.57 33.60
N PRO A 8 -14.56 10.82 32.53
CA PRO A 8 -13.21 10.27 32.44
C PRO A 8 -12.37 10.67 33.64
N ARG A 9 -11.54 9.75 34.12
CA ARG A 9 -10.59 10.05 35.18
C ARG A 9 -9.34 10.68 34.58
N ILE A 10 -8.97 11.85 35.09
CA ILE A 10 -7.81 12.62 34.64
C ILE A 10 -6.82 12.72 35.78
N SER A 11 -5.57 12.38 35.49
CA SER A 11 -4.43 12.64 36.36
C SER A 11 -3.27 13.21 35.55
N ALA A 12 -2.42 14.01 36.19
CA ALA A 12 -1.28 14.59 35.52
C ALA A 12 -0.06 14.59 36.44
N THR A 13 1.09 14.36 35.82
CA THR A 13 2.41 14.73 36.36
C THR A 13 2.90 15.95 35.60
N PRO A 14 3.99 16.60 36.01
CA PRO A 14 4.57 17.69 35.22
C PRO A 14 4.93 17.30 33.81
N GLU A 15 5.26 16.04 33.54
CA GLU A 15 5.75 15.52 32.26
C GLU A 15 4.66 14.88 31.41
N ALA A 16 3.50 14.50 31.99
CA ALA A 16 2.48 13.72 31.25
C ALA A 16 1.06 13.92 31.78
N LEU A 17 0.09 13.80 30.89
CA LEU A 17 -1.34 13.70 31.16
C LEU A 17 -1.78 12.24 30.95
N MET A 18 -2.50 11.68 31.92
CA MET A 18 -3.16 10.39 31.83
C MET A 18 -4.68 10.59 31.77
N VAL A 19 -5.33 9.94 30.82
CA VAL A 19 -6.80 9.91 30.67
C VAL A 19 -7.28 8.48 30.69
N GLU A 20 -8.21 8.15 31.58
CA GLU A 20 -8.92 6.88 31.63
C GLU A 20 -10.37 7.11 31.23
N TRP A 21 -10.80 6.53 30.12
CA TRP A 21 -12.16 6.66 29.62
C TRP A 21 -13.12 5.66 30.29
N ALA A 22 -14.42 5.95 30.23
CA ALA A 22 -15.47 5.15 30.85
C ALA A 22 -15.55 3.70 30.29
N ASP A 23 -15.06 3.45 29.10
CA ASP A 23 -15.00 2.13 28.46
C ASP A 23 -13.78 1.28 28.95
N GLY A 24 -13.00 1.79 29.88
CA GLY A 24 -11.80 1.16 30.41
C GLY A 24 -10.55 1.35 29.56
N SER A 25 -10.65 2.05 28.44
CA SER A 25 -9.46 2.45 27.67
C SER A 25 -8.70 3.58 28.38
N SER A 26 -7.41 3.69 28.12
CA SER A 26 -6.56 4.75 28.66
C SER A 26 -5.60 5.29 27.62
N GLY A 27 -5.14 6.52 27.82
CA GLY A 27 -4.10 7.16 27.02
C GLY A 27 -3.16 7.99 27.88
N GLU A 28 -1.87 7.90 27.60
CA GLU A 28 -0.83 8.71 28.20
C GLU A 28 -0.28 9.67 27.15
N PHE A 29 -0.22 10.95 27.49
CA PHE A 29 0.21 12.02 26.59
C PHE A 29 1.33 12.82 27.23
N ALA A 30 2.52 12.79 26.66
CA ALA A 30 3.64 13.59 27.12
C ALA A 30 3.33 15.10 27.04
N SER A 31 3.78 15.88 28.02
CA SER A 31 3.58 17.33 28.07
C SER A 31 4.08 18.01 26.79
N VAL A 32 5.25 17.64 26.29
CA VAL A 32 5.81 18.15 25.04
C VAL A 32 4.94 17.80 23.82
N TRP A 33 4.36 16.60 23.81
CA TRP A 33 3.45 16.20 22.73
C TRP A 33 2.15 17.00 22.74
N LEU A 34 1.57 17.24 23.94
CA LEU A 34 0.38 18.08 24.10
C LEU A 34 0.67 19.50 23.61
N ARG A 35 1.82 20.06 23.99
CA ARG A 35 2.21 21.41 23.58
C ARG A 35 2.37 21.54 22.07
N ASP A 36 3.00 20.54 21.44
CA ASP A 36 3.18 20.48 19.97
C ASP A 36 1.86 20.27 19.21
N ASN A 37 0.89 19.62 19.82
CA ASN A 37 -0.37 19.26 19.17
C ASN A 37 -1.58 20.06 19.69
N TRP A 38 -1.34 21.22 20.31
CA TRP A 38 -2.43 22.08 20.75
C TRP A 38 -3.28 22.51 19.54
N PRO A 39 -4.63 22.32 19.57
CA PRO A 39 -5.50 22.62 18.45
C PRO A 39 -5.41 24.05 17.91
N GLU A 40 -5.20 25.04 18.79
CA GLU A 40 -5.05 26.45 18.39
C GLU A 40 -3.74 26.75 17.63
N HIS A 41 -2.77 25.83 17.64
CA HIS A 41 -1.58 25.91 16.81
C HIS A 41 -1.84 25.44 15.36
N ARG A 42 -3.11 25.29 15.00
CA ARG A 42 -3.51 24.89 13.64
C ARG A 42 -4.42 25.91 13.01
N ASP A 43 -4.20 26.16 11.74
CA ASP A 43 -5.09 26.97 10.93
C ASP A 43 -6.46 26.30 10.78
N LEU A 44 -7.52 27.03 11.07
CA LEU A 44 -8.89 26.51 11.11
C LEU A 44 -9.40 26.01 9.75
N HIS A 45 -8.86 26.49 8.63
CA HIS A 45 -9.31 26.14 7.30
C HIS A 45 -8.49 25.01 6.67
N SER A 46 -7.18 25.07 6.81
CA SER A 46 -6.25 24.10 6.21
C SER A 46 -5.88 22.96 7.16
N GLY A 47 -6.07 23.14 8.47
CA GLY A 47 -5.59 22.22 9.50
C GLY A 47 -4.05 22.17 9.61
N GLN A 48 -3.34 23.04 8.88
CA GLN A 48 -1.88 23.08 8.89
C GLN A 48 -1.36 23.72 10.17
N ARG A 49 -0.15 23.35 10.59
CA ARG A 49 0.51 23.92 11.76
C ARG A 49 0.90 25.37 11.51
N LEU A 50 0.64 26.25 12.48
CA LEU A 50 1.02 27.66 12.48
C LEU A 50 2.30 27.91 13.29
N VAL A 51 2.71 26.94 14.13
CA VAL A 51 3.87 27.05 15.03
C VAL A 51 4.86 25.94 14.70
N ASP A 52 6.14 26.28 14.60
CA ASP A 52 7.24 25.32 14.45
C ASP A 52 7.61 24.72 15.80
N VAL A 53 8.08 23.48 15.81
CA VAL A 53 8.53 22.81 17.03
C VAL A 53 9.71 23.53 17.70
N ALA A 54 10.53 24.26 16.93
CA ALA A 54 11.65 25.05 17.44
C ALA A 54 11.21 26.27 18.28
N ASP A 55 9.97 26.73 18.11
CA ASP A 55 9.40 27.86 18.87
C ASP A 55 8.70 27.41 20.16
N LEU A 56 8.62 26.09 20.39
CA LEU A 56 8.00 25.53 21.58
C LEU A 56 8.98 25.45 22.77
N PRO A 57 8.49 25.55 24.02
CA PRO A 57 9.32 25.30 25.19
C PRO A 57 9.96 23.89 25.13
N GLU A 58 11.26 23.80 25.40
CA GLU A 58 11.99 22.52 25.34
C GLU A 58 11.42 21.50 26.35
N ARG A 59 10.97 21.96 27.52
CA ARG A 59 10.43 21.11 28.58
C ARG A 59 9.17 21.73 29.18
N PRO A 60 8.04 21.74 28.45
CA PRO A 60 6.79 22.25 29.00
C PRO A 60 6.33 21.37 30.17
N ARG A 61 5.92 21.96 31.26
CA ARG A 61 5.51 21.26 32.48
C ARG A 61 4.05 21.55 32.80
N ILE A 62 3.28 20.51 33.03
CA ILE A 62 1.87 20.63 33.46
C ILE A 62 1.85 20.99 34.93
N ARG A 63 1.24 22.15 35.27
CA ARG A 63 0.98 22.58 36.64
C ARG A 63 -0.28 21.88 37.18
N ARG A 64 -1.33 21.80 36.37
CA ARG A 64 -2.62 21.23 36.73
C ARG A 64 -3.37 20.78 35.47
N ALA A 65 -4.15 19.70 35.59
CA ALA A 65 -5.10 19.28 34.56
C ALA A 65 -6.42 18.85 35.21
N GLY A 66 -7.53 19.04 34.49
CA GLY A 66 -8.85 18.64 34.99
C GLY A 66 -9.88 18.54 33.85
N ALA A 67 -10.89 17.69 34.04
CA ALA A 67 -12.00 17.57 33.11
C ALA A 67 -12.98 18.72 33.24
N ARG A 68 -13.42 19.28 32.12
CA ARG A 68 -14.47 20.28 32.06
C ARG A 68 -15.23 20.17 30.73
N ASP A 69 -16.54 20.02 30.79
CA ASP A 69 -17.45 20.11 29.63
C ASP A 69 -16.99 19.31 28.38
N GLY A 70 -16.62 18.03 28.55
CA GLY A 70 -16.16 17.16 27.45
C GLY A 70 -14.72 17.42 27.00
N SER A 71 -13.97 18.21 27.76
CA SER A 71 -12.59 18.58 27.46
C SER A 71 -11.69 18.42 28.68
N VAL A 72 -10.38 18.40 28.43
CA VAL A 72 -9.33 18.53 29.47
C VAL A 72 -8.77 19.94 29.41
N LEU A 73 -8.85 20.65 30.53
CA LEU A 73 -8.17 21.92 30.73
C LEU A 73 -6.78 21.66 31.33
N ILE A 74 -5.73 22.21 30.73
CA ILE A 74 -4.34 22.06 31.15
C ILE A 74 -3.76 23.44 31.47
N GLU A 75 -3.24 23.60 32.65
CA GLU A 75 -2.48 24.76 33.09
C GLU A 75 -0.98 24.44 33.08
N TRP A 76 -0.19 25.27 32.43
CA TRP A 76 1.26 25.12 32.33
C TRP A 76 2.02 25.89 33.41
N GLU A 77 3.18 25.37 33.83
CA GLU A 77 4.08 26.10 34.72
C GLU A 77 4.61 27.37 34.00
N GLY A 78 4.52 28.50 34.67
CA GLY A 78 5.02 29.79 34.14
C GLY A 78 4.08 30.48 33.11
N GLU A 79 2.93 29.89 32.77
CA GLU A 79 1.94 30.50 31.90
C GLU A 79 0.67 30.89 32.63
N SER A 80 0.04 32.00 32.22
CA SER A 80 -1.21 32.49 32.79
C SER A 80 -2.47 31.88 32.16
N GLU A 81 -2.37 31.44 30.94
CA GLU A 81 -3.50 30.89 30.16
C GLU A 81 -3.49 29.36 30.20
N ALA A 82 -4.68 28.80 30.40
CA ALA A 82 -4.88 27.36 30.29
C ALA A 82 -5.26 26.98 28.87
N VAL A 83 -4.83 25.82 28.44
CA VAL A 83 -5.18 25.25 27.11
C VAL A 83 -6.20 24.13 27.24
N THR A 84 -6.99 23.92 26.20
CA THR A 84 -8.08 22.97 26.20
C THR A 84 -7.87 21.90 25.11
N PHE A 85 -8.09 20.63 25.47
CA PHE A 85 -8.09 19.50 24.55
C PHE A 85 -9.42 18.75 24.63
N GLY A 86 -10.07 18.53 23.51
CA GLY A 86 -11.28 17.70 23.45
C GLY A 86 -11.00 16.24 23.86
N LEU A 87 -11.82 15.68 24.75
CA LEU A 87 -11.67 14.29 25.19
C LEU A 87 -11.82 13.27 24.05
N ASP A 88 -12.74 13.52 23.12
CA ASP A 88 -12.93 12.69 21.94
C ASP A 88 -11.70 12.73 21.00
N TRP A 89 -11.09 13.91 20.87
CA TRP A 89 -9.86 14.08 20.11
C TRP A 89 -8.70 13.31 20.75
N LEU A 90 -8.50 13.44 22.07
CA LEU A 90 -7.49 12.68 22.81
C LEU A 90 -7.72 11.16 22.68
N ALA A 91 -8.99 10.69 22.79
CA ALA A 91 -9.32 9.28 22.58
C ALA A 91 -8.97 8.80 21.18
N ALA A 92 -9.19 9.62 20.16
CA ALA A 92 -8.77 9.31 18.80
C ALA A 92 -7.25 9.24 18.64
N GLN A 93 -6.48 10.06 19.39
CA GLN A 93 -5.02 10.04 19.36
C GLN A 93 -4.41 8.87 20.15
N ALA A 94 -5.07 8.40 21.20
CA ALA A 94 -4.62 7.24 21.98
C ALA A 94 -4.60 5.94 21.17
N ARG A 95 -5.40 5.86 20.10
CA ARG A 95 -5.48 4.67 19.24
C ARG A 95 -4.25 4.55 18.33
N SER A 96 -3.79 3.33 18.12
CA SER A 96 -2.71 3.06 17.16
C SER A 96 -3.13 3.40 15.73
N VAL A 97 -2.15 3.65 14.83
CA VAL A 97 -2.44 3.88 13.39
C VAL A 97 -3.19 2.69 12.78
N ARG A 98 -2.92 1.48 13.26
CA ARG A 98 -3.59 0.25 12.83
C ARG A 98 -5.07 0.23 13.23
N GLU A 99 -5.37 0.64 14.46
CA GLU A 99 -6.73 0.76 14.97
C GLU A 99 -7.49 1.90 14.30
N ARG A 100 -6.78 2.95 13.89
CA ARG A 100 -7.36 4.07 13.13
C ARG A 100 -7.71 3.73 11.68
N ARG A 101 -7.02 2.76 11.05
CA ARG A 101 -7.23 2.35 9.65
C ARG A 101 -7.35 0.83 9.47
N PRO A 102 -8.19 0.12 10.23
CA PRO A 102 -8.31 -1.35 10.15
C PRO A 102 -8.83 -1.81 8.79
N GLU A 103 -9.63 -0.99 8.11
CA GLU A 103 -10.23 -1.31 6.82
C GLU A 103 -9.23 -1.40 5.66
N THR A 104 -8.05 -0.78 5.79
CA THR A 104 -6.98 -0.80 4.78
C THR A 104 -5.80 -1.68 5.18
N ALA A 105 -5.87 -2.38 6.32
CA ALA A 105 -4.84 -3.32 6.73
C ALA A 105 -4.76 -4.48 5.71
N PRO A 106 -3.55 -4.84 5.22
CA PRO A 106 -3.40 -5.89 4.24
C PRO A 106 -3.95 -7.24 4.71
N ARG A 107 -4.82 -7.85 3.92
CA ARG A 107 -5.25 -9.24 4.08
C ARG A 107 -4.36 -10.10 3.20
N ARG A 108 -3.42 -10.82 3.80
CA ARG A 108 -2.52 -11.73 3.11
C ARG A 108 -3.27 -12.98 2.69
N TRP A 109 -2.97 -13.49 1.49
CA TRP A 109 -3.60 -14.71 0.98
C TRP A 109 -2.55 -15.67 0.38
N LEU A 110 -2.68 -16.96 0.75
CA LEU A 110 -1.99 -18.08 0.14
C LEU A 110 -3.03 -19.07 -0.36
N LEU A 111 -2.70 -19.91 -1.30
CA LEU A 111 -3.56 -21.02 -1.69
C LEU A 111 -3.84 -21.93 -0.50
N GLY A 112 -5.08 -22.39 -0.39
CA GLY A 112 -5.61 -23.02 0.82
C GLY A 112 -6.22 -22.06 1.82
N SER A 113 -6.09 -20.73 1.61
CA SER A 113 -6.86 -19.69 2.31
C SER A 113 -8.26 -19.52 1.68
N ALA A 114 -9.10 -18.69 2.31
CA ALA A 114 -10.43 -18.36 1.79
C ALA A 114 -10.43 -17.61 0.43
N LEU A 115 -9.26 -17.32 -0.17
CA LEU A 115 -9.11 -16.62 -1.45
C LEU A 115 -8.32 -17.50 -2.43
N ALA A 116 -8.98 -18.51 -2.99
CA ALA A 116 -8.35 -19.48 -3.88
C ALA A 116 -8.65 -19.24 -5.38
N ALA A 117 -9.60 -18.37 -5.71
CA ALA A 117 -10.01 -18.10 -7.09
C ALA A 117 -10.21 -16.60 -7.35
N ALA A 118 -10.18 -16.19 -8.62
CA ALA A 118 -10.37 -14.77 -8.98
C ALA A 118 -11.71 -14.21 -8.50
N ASN A 119 -12.75 -15.07 -8.37
CA ASN A 119 -14.07 -14.66 -7.88
C ASN A 119 -14.11 -14.34 -6.38
N ASP A 120 -13.09 -14.72 -5.61
CA ASP A 120 -12.99 -14.39 -4.19
C ASP A 120 -12.53 -12.95 -3.94
N PHE A 121 -11.99 -12.30 -4.99
CA PHE A 121 -11.58 -10.89 -4.97
C PHE A 121 -12.75 -9.96 -5.31
N ALA A 122 -12.53 -8.65 -5.14
CA ALA A 122 -13.55 -7.66 -5.45
C ALA A 122 -13.75 -7.49 -6.95
N TRP A 123 -14.98 -7.67 -7.41
CA TRP A 123 -15.43 -7.35 -8.74
C TRP A 123 -16.44 -6.20 -8.70
N ALA A 124 -16.34 -5.27 -9.66
CA ALA A 124 -17.36 -4.24 -9.87
C ALA A 124 -17.62 -4.05 -11.37
N GLY A 125 -18.85 -3.68 -11.72
CA GLY A 125 -19.16 -3.15 -13.05
C GLY A 125 -18.59 -1.73 -13.17
N PHE A 126 -17.96 -1.41 -14.28
CA PHE A 126 -17.35 -0.07 -14.49
C PHE A 126 -18.40 1.05 -14.36
N ALA A 127 -19.54 0.94 -15.03
CA ALA A 127 -20.61 1.93 -14.93
C ALA A 127 -21.11 2.07 -13.49
N ALA A 128 -21.36 0.97 -12.79
CA ALA A 128 -21.81 1.02 -11.40
C ALA A 128 -20.76 1.66 -10.47
N ALA A 129 -19.47 1.33 -10.62
CA ALA A 129 -18.40 1.94 -9.82
C ALA A 129 -18.22 3.44 -10.13
N ARG A 130 -18.51 3.88 -11.36
CA ARG A 130 -18.49 5.29 -11.74
C ARG A 130 -19.64 6.06 -11.08
N ASP A 131 -20.82 5.51 -11.08
CA ASP A 131 -22.05 6.20 -10.69
C ASP A 131 -22.37 6.06 -9.19
N ASP A 132 -21.92 4.97 -8.53
CA ASP A 132 -22.11 4.72 -7.10
C ASP A 132 -20.82 4.94 -6.31
N ARG A 133 -20.80 6.03 -5.52
CA ARG A 133 -19.67 6.41 -4.65
C ARG A 133 -19.38 5.35 -3.57
N ALA A 134 -20.42 4.75 -2.98
CA ALA A 134 -20.27 3.77 -1.91
C ALA A 134 -19.72 2.44 -2.43
N LEU A 135 -20.23 1.97 -3.58
CA LEU A 135 -19.70 0.80 -4.27
C LEU A 135 -18.24 0.99 -4.66
N ARG A 136 -17.90 2.14 -5.27
CA ARG A 136 -16.52 2.48 -5.64
C ARG A 136 -15.61 2.46 -4.43
N ARG A 137 -16.00 3.08 -3.31
CA ARG A 137 -15.23 3.05 -2.06
C ARG A 137 -15.02 1.63 -1.56
N SER A 138 -16.08 0.83 -1.47
CA SER A 138 -16.00 -0.56 -1.02
C SER A 138 -15.03 -1.38 -1.88
N TRP A 139 -15.09 -1.20 -3.20
CA TRP A 139 -14.19 -1.85 -4.15
C TRP A 139 -12.73 -1.41 -3.96
N LEU A 140 -12.46 -0.09 -3.80
CA LEU A 140 -11.10 0.44 -3.53
C LEU A 140 -10.53 -0.05 -2.20
N VAL A 141 -11.34 -0.12 -1.15
CA VAL A 141 -10.92 -0.68 0.15
C VAL A 141 -10.52 -2.14 -0.01
N ARG A 142 -11.27 -2.92 -0.79
CA ARG A 142 -10.92 -4.32 -1.09
C ARG A 142 -9.66 -4.41 -1.95
N LEU A 143 -9.48 -3.55 -2.95
CA LEU A 143 -8.24 -3.46 -3.73
C LEU A 143 -7.02 -3.25 -2.81
N ILE A 144 -7.09 -2.28 -1.91
CA ILE A 144 -5.99 -1.99 -0.97
C ILE A 144 -5.76 -3.16 -0.01
N LYS A 145 -6.83 -3.73 0.53
CA LYS A 145 -6.78 -4.81 1.52
C LYS A 145 -6.23 -6.11 0.92
N ASP A 146 -6.70 -6.48 -0.25
CA ASP A 146 -6.37 -7.75 -0.91
C ASP A 146 -5.19 -7.63 -1.86
N GLY A 147 -4.83 -6.40 -2.26
CA GLY A 147 -3.80 -6.10 -3.25
C GLY A 147 -4.26 -6.33 -4.68
N VAL A 148 -5.49 -6.82 -4.91
CA VAL A 148 -6.06 -7.13 -6.23
C VAL A 148 -7.56 -6.84 -6.24
N ALA A 149 -8.05 -6.27 -7.35
CA ALA A 149 -9.47 -6.13 -7.63
C ALA A 149 -9.71 -6.07 -9.16
N PHE A 150 -10.96 -6.30 -9.57
CA PHE A 150 -11.34 -6.42 -10.97
C PHE A 150 -12.49 -5.47 -11.32
N LEU A 151 -12.46 -4.96 -12.56
CA LEU A 151 -13.56 -4.26 -13.19
C LEU A 151 -14.02 -5.02 -14.43
N ARG A 152 -15.32 -5.00 -14.72
CA ARG A 152 -15.92 -5.58 -15.92
C ARG A 152 -16.80 -4.57 -16.65
N GLY A 153 -17.02 -4.81 -17.93
CA GLY A 153 -17.83 -3.93 -18.77
C GLY A 153 -17.15 -2.60 -19.11
N VAL A 154 -15.81 -2.58 -19.12
CA VAL A 154 -15.01 -1.46 -19.61
C VAL A 154 -14.94 -1.57 -21.13
N PRO A 155 -15.29 -0.52 -21.91
CA PRO A 155 -15.19 -0.59 -23.37
C PRO A 155 -13.78 -0.93 -23.85
N SER A 156 -13.66 -1.83 -24.83
CA SER A 156 -12.36 -2.19 -25.44
C SER A 156 -11.88 -1.15 -26.45
N THR A 157 -12.05 0.14 -26.12
CA THR A 157 -11.69 1.29 -26.95
C THR A 157 -10.47 2.02 -26.40
N GLU A 158 -9.83 2.80 -27.24
CA GLU A 158 -8.74 3.69 -26.82
C GLU A 158 -9.26 4.73 -25.82
N GLY A 159 -8.51 4.94 -24.73
CA GLY A 159 -8.90 5.88 -23.66
C GLY A 159 -9.71 5.24 -22.52
N ALA A 160 -10.46 4.17 -22.75
CA ALA A 160 -11.33 3.56 -21.73
C ALA A 160 -10.56 3.09 -20.47
N LEU A 161 -9.31 2.63 -20.61
CA LEU A 161 -8.45 2.32 -19.47
C LEU A 161 -8.22 3.55 -18.59
N LEU A 162 -7.90 4.71 -19.19
CA LEU A 162 -7.63 5.94 -18.43
C LEU A 162 -8.90 6.46 -17.76
N GLU A 163 -10.06 6.38 -18.43
CA GLU A 163 -11.36 6.73 -17.84
C GLU A 163 -11.67 5.84 -16.62
N ALA A 164 -11.41 4.54 -16.71
CA ALA A 164 -11.61 3.63 -15.58
C ALA A 164 -10.61 3.93 -14.45
N MET A 165 -9.36 4.23 -14.76
CA MET A 165 -8.33 4.51 -13.74
C MET A 165 -8.48 5.87 -13.09
N ALA A 166 -9.15 6.85 -13.71
CA ALA A 166 -9.56 8.10 -13.07
C ALA A 166 -10.46 7.88 -11.84
N LEU A 167 -11.15 6.74 -11.74
CA LEU A 167 -11.94 6.34 -10.56
C LEU A 167 -11.07 5.79 -9.43
N VAL A 168 -9.83 5.42 -9.72
CA VAL A 168 -8.95 4.66 -8.82
C VAL A 168 -7.87 5.56 -8.22
N GLY A 169 -7.18 6.33 -9.06
CA GLY A 169 -6.09 7.18 -8.64
C GLY A 169 -5.38 7.87 -9.81
N GLN A 170 -4.27 8.51 -9.52
CA GLN A 170 -3.48 9.22 -10.52
C GLN A 170 -2.61 8.24 -11.32
N VAL A 171 -2.75 8.29 -12.64
CA VAL A 171 -1.90 7.54 -13.56
C VAL A 171 -0.52 8.21 -13.63
N ALA A 172 0.52 7.41 -13.52
CA ALA A 172 1.91 7.83 -13.60
C ALA A 172 2.45 7.62 -15.02
N GLU A 173 3.12 8.63 -15.54
CA GLU A 173 3.88 8.52 -16.79
C GLU A 173 5.25 7.88 -16.54
N THR A 174 5.68 7.02 -17.47
CA THR A 174 6.98 6.34 -17.41
C THR A 174 7.69 6.44 -18.77
N ASN A 175 8.89 5.85 -18.92
CA ASN A 175 9.53 5.72 -20.23
C ASN A 175 8.73 4.88 -21.23
N TYR A 176 7.70 4.18 -20.77
CA TYR A 176 6.74 3.47 -21.64
C TYR A 176 5.53 4.32 -22.01
N GLY A 177 5.50 5.62 -21.58
CA GLY A 177 4.38 6.54 -21.70
C GLY A 177 3.38 6.44 -20.55
N VAL A 178 2.22 7.07 -20.72
CA VAL A 178 1.08 7.04 -19.79
C VAL A 178 0.39 5.67 -19.81
N VAL A 179 0.34 5.07 -21.01
CA VAL A 179 -0.18 3.72 -21.24
C VAL A 179 0.83 2.92 -22.04
N PHE A 180 0.82 1.60 -21.87
CA PHE A 180 1.64 0.68 -22.65
C PHE A 180 0.82 -0.51 -23.13
N ASP A 181 1.19 -1.06 -24.28
CA ASP A 181 0.54 -2.21 -24.87
C ASP A 181 1.34 -3.49 -24.56
N VAL A 182 0.66 -4.52 -24.06
CA VAL A 182 1.23 -5.86 -23.83
C VAL A 182 0.67 -6.78 -24.90
N ARG A 183 1.39 -6.87 -26.01
CA ARG A 183 1.10 -7.73 -27.16
C ARG A 183 2.38 -8.30 -27.71
N SER A 184 2.29 -9.44 -28.37
CA SER A 184 3.45 -10.03 -29.07
C SER A 184 3.84 -9.18 -30.26
N VAL A 185 5.13 -8.85 -30.36
CA VAL A 185 5.70 -8.12 -31.49
C VAL A 185 6.93 -8.87 -32.03
N PRO A 186 7.26 -8.75 -33.34
CA PRO A 186 8.51 -9.28 -33.87
C PRO A 186 9.71 -8.61 -33.20
N GLN A 187 10.75 -9.37 -32.83
CA GLN A 187 11.99 -8.89 -32.22
C GLN A 187 11.76 -7.98 -30.99
N PRO A 188 11.12 -8.49 -29.90
CA PRO A 188 10.77 -7.69 -28.75
C PRO A 188 12.00 -7.26 -27.96
N GLU A 189 12.09 -5.97 -27.61
CA GLU A 189 13.10 -5.42 -26.70
C GLU A 189 12.85 -5.84 -25.23
N ASN A 190 11.66 -6.32 -24.90
CA ASN A 190 11.28 -6.81 -23.59
C ASN A 190 10.49 -8.11 -23.72
N LEU A 191 10.80 -9.09 -22.85
CA LEU A 191 10.09 -10.39 -22.83
C LEU A 191 8.58 -10.26 -22.60
N ALA A 192 8.11 -9.15 -22.02
CA ALA A 192 6.69 -8.87 -21.90
C ALA A 192 5.98 -8.79 -23.27
N TYR A 193 6.70 -8.43 -24.33
CA TYR A 193 6.21 -8.32 -25.72
C TYR A 193 6.44 -9.58 -26.57
N SER A 194 6.77 -10.69 -25.94
CA SER A 194 6.88 -12.00 -26.58
C SER A 194 5.65 -12.87 -26.26
N ASP A 195 5.55 -14.06 -26.82
CA ASP A 195 4.54 -15.08 -26.50
C ASP A 195 5.05 -16.11 -25.47
N LEU A 196 6.27 -15.96 -25.02
CA LEU A 196 6.86 -16.80 -23.98
C LEU A 196 6.15 -16.59 -22.63
N GLY A 197 6.19 -17.63 -21.80
CA GLY A 197 5.77 -17.52 -20.41
C GLY A 197 6.61 -16.50 -19.65
N LEU A 198 5.96 -15.74 -18.79
CA LEU A 198 6.62 -14.73 -17.96
C LEU A 198 6.51 -15.15 -16.50
N GLY A 199 7.66 -15.43 -15.86
CA GLY A 199 7.70 -15.80 -14.44
C GLY A 199 7.20 -14.67 -13.55
N LEU A 200 6.74 -15.01 -12.36
CA LEU A 200 6.25 -14.05 -11.37
C LEU A 200 7.32 -13.01 -11.03
N HIS A 201 6.94 -11.73 -11.07
CA HIS A 201 7.80 -10.58 -10.82
C HIS A 201 6.98 -9.37 -10.37
N THR A 202 7.64 -8.38 -9.78
CA THR A 202 7.15 -7.01 -9.64
C THR A 202 7.79 -6.14 -10.72
N ASP A 203 7.04 -5.16 -11.22
CA ASP A 203 7.53 -4.28 -12.29
C ASP A 203 8.44 -3.16 -11.76
N ASN A 204 9.47 -2.89 -12.54
CA ASN A 204 10.32 -1.70 -12.49
C ASN A 204 10.95 -1.39 -11.12
N PRO A 205 11.58 -2.35 -10.42
CA PRO A 205 12.25 -2.08 -9.16
C PRO A 205 13.48 -1.16 -9.30
N TYR A 206 13.92 -0.88 -10.50
CA TYR A 206 14.99 0.06 -10.84
C TYR A 206 14.53 1.53 -10.90
N ARG A 207 13.24 1.82 -10.65
CA ARG A 207 12.67 3.18 -10.68
C ARG A 207 12.57 3.77 -9.27
N GLU A 208 12.62 5.11 -9.23
CA GLU A 208 12.32 5.91 -8.05
C GLU A 208 11.31 7.01 -8.42
N PRO A 209 10.07 6.98 -7.90
CA PRO A 209 9.52 5.88 -7.09
C PRO A 209 9.22 4.62 -7.92
N VAL A 210 9.18 3.46 -7.25
CA VAL A 210 8.66 2.22 -7.85
C VAL A 210 7.18 2.41 -8.17
N PRO A 211 6.67 1.94 -9.33
CA PRO A 211 5.24 1.98 -9.63
C PRO A 211 4.39 1.40 -8.50
N GLY A 212 3.33 2.12 -8.10
CA GLY A 212 2.47 1.73 -6.99
C GLY A 212 1.50 0.62 -7.39
N PHE A 213 0.43 0.97 -8.07
CA PHE A 213 -0.52 0.01 -8.63
C PHE A 213 -0.33 -0.10 -10.13
N GLN A 214 -0.72 -1.27 -10.66
CA GLN A 214 -0.76 -1.52 -12.10
C GLN A 214 -2.16 -1.94 -12.48
N ALA A 215 -2.62 -1.46 -13.62
CA ALA A 215 -3.86 -1.90 -14.25
C ALA A 215 -3.54 -2.58 -15.58
N LEU A 216 -4.20 -3.69 -15.84
CA LEU A 216 -4.14 -4.40 -17.13
C LEU A 216 -5.55 -4.60 -17.67
N HIS A 217 -5.86 -4.00 -18.80
CA HIS A 217 -7.13 -4.04 -19.51
C HIS A 217 -7.05 -5.03 -20.68
N ALA A 218 -7.92 -6.00 -20.71
CA ALA A 218 -7.99 -6.96 -21.82
C ALA A 218 -8.81 -6.37 -22.98
N LEU A 219 -8.10 -5.93 -24.01
CA LEU A 219 -8.71 -5.50 -25.29
C LEU A 219 -9.04 -6.72 -26.14
N ILE A 220 -8.10 -7.68 -26.21
CA ILE A 220 -8.25 -8.95 -26.89
C ILE A 220 -7.70 -10.05 -25.98
N ALA A 221 -8.58 -10.90 -25.48
CA ALA A 221 -8.21 -12.07 -24.69
C ALA A 221 -7.84 -13.23 -25.62
N SER A 222 -6.75 -13.96 -25.31
CA SER A 222 -6.43 -15.19 -26.00
C SER A 222 -7.42 -16.29 -25.58
N PRO A 223 -7.99 -17.05 -26.49
CA PRO A 223 -8.84 -18.20 -26.15
C PRO A 223 -8.04 -19.36 -25.54
N ASP A 224 -6.73 -19.45 -25.84
CA ASP A 224 -5.84 -20.50 -25.35
C ASP A 224 -4.50 -19.93 -24.87
N GLY A 225 -4.07 -20.31 -23.66
CA GLY A 225 -2.85 -19.82 -23.03
C GLY A 225 -2.89 -18.33 -22.64
N GLY A 226 -1.77 -17.78 -22.20
CA GLY A 226 -1.64 -16.40 -21.79
C GLY A 226 -2.42 -16.06 -20.51
N ASP A 227 -2.74 -17.07 -19.68
CA ASP A 227 -3.38 -16.86 -18.39
C ASP A 227 -2.50 -16.01 -17.48
N SER A 228 -3.10 -15.11 -16.73
CA SER A 228 -2.41 -14.34 -15.70
C SER A 228 -2.10 -15.21 -14.49
N LEU A 229 -0.92 -15.04 -13.95
CA LEU A 229 -0.44 -15.69 -12.72
C LEU A 229 -0.15 -14.61 -11.69
N PHE A 230 -0.72 -14.72 -10.50
CA PHE A 230 -0.49 -13.79 -9.39
C PHE A 230 -0.05 -14.54 -8.13
N ALA A 231 0.80 -13.90 -7.31
CA ALA A 231 1.14 -14.37 -5.97
C ALA A 231 1.23 -13.19 -4.99
N ASP A 232 0.75 -13.40 -3.75
CA ASP A 232 0.85 -12.39 -2.70
C ASP A 232 2.25 -12.40 -2.08
N GLY A 233 3.11 -11.46 -2.52
CA GLY A 233 4.47 -11.33 -2.03
C GLY A 233 4.56 -11.06 -0.52
N PHE A 234 3.57 -10.39 0.08
CA PHE A 234 3.54 -10.17 1.53
C PHE A 234 3.29 -11.47 2.28
N ALA A 235 2.37 -12.29 1.78
CA ALA A 235 2.12 -13.61 2.38
C ALA A 235 3.34 -14.52 2.27
N LEU A 236 4.01 -14.52 1.11
CA LEU A 236 5.23 -15.33 0.89
C LEU A 236 6.41 -14.82 1.71
N ALA A 237 6.58 -13.51 1.86
CA ALA A 237 7.61 -12.93 2.71
C ALA A 237 7.41 -13.32 4.19
N GLU A 238 6.17 -13.28 4.69
CA GLU A 238 5.87 -13.71 6.06
C GLU A 238 6.00 -15.24 6.24
N HIS A 239 5.66 -16.02 5.21
CA HIS A 239 5.91 -17.46 5.21
C HIS A 239 7.42 -17.74 5.31
N LEU A 240 8.24 -17.04 4.54
CA LEU A 240 9.70 -17.15 4.64
C LEU A 240 10.19 -16.70 6.01
N ARG A 241 9.67 -15.60 6.57
CA ARG A 241 10.03 -15.12 7.92
C ARG A 241 9.81 -16.18 8.98
N ALA A 242 8.71 -16.92 8.90
CA ALA A 242 8.39 -17.98 9.83
C ALA A 242 9.25 -19.24 9.64
N ALA A 243 9.56 -19.62 8.40
CA ALA A 243 10.28 -20.83 8.07
C ALA A 243 11.82 -20.67 8.11
N ASP A 244 12.33 -19.49 7.80
CA ASP A 244 13.75 -19.15 7.71
C ASP A 244 13.97 -17.65 8.08
N PRO A 245 13.93 -17.32 9.39
CA PRO A 245 14.09 -15.94 9.86
C PRO A 245 15.40 -15.28 9.42
N GLU A 246 16.51 -16.03 9.40
CA GLU A 246 17.81 -15.53 8.98
C GLU A 246 17.82 -15.21 7.48
N GLY A 247 17.31 -16.12 6.65
CA GLY A 247 17.16 -15.89 5.22
C GLY A 247 16.22 -14.72 4.90
N PHE A 248 15.13 -14.59 5.66
CA PHE A 248 14.25 -13.41 5.54
C PHE A 248 15.00 -12.10 5.82
N LEU A 249 15.79 -12.02 6.88
CA LEU A 249 16.57 -10.83 7.22
C LEU A 249 17.62 -10.52 6.16
N LEU A 250 18.28 -11.52 5.59
CA LEU A 250 19.20 -11.33 4.46
C LEU A 250 18.49 -10.66 3.27
N LEU A 251 17.28 -11.12 2.91
CA LEU A 251 16.52 -10.53 1.80
C LEU A 251 15.96 -9.12 2.14
N ALA A 252 15.81 -8.80 3.44
CA ALA A 252 15.30 -7.51 3.89
C ALA A 252 16.38 -6.47 4.16
N GLN A 253 17.66 -6.86 4.29
CA GLN A 253 18.73 -5.96 4.68
C GLN A 253 19.82 -5.82 3.60
N THR A 254 19.93 -6.78 2.68
CA THR A 254 20.93 -6.72 1.62
C THR A 254 20.43 -5.79 0.50
N PRO A 255 21.18 -4.72 0.16
CA PRO A 255 20.91 -3.92 -1.03
C PRO A 255 21.09 -4.77 -2.28
N VAL A 256 20.07 -4.83 -3.11
CA VAL A 256 20.08 -5.55 -4.39
C VAL A 256 20.02 -4.52 -5.51
N PRO A 257 21.00 -4.51 -6.43
CA PRO A 257 21.00 -3.60 -7.56
C PRO A 257 20.00 -4.08 -8.62
N PHE A 258 19.17 -3.16 -9.09
CA PHE A 258 18.29 -3.34 -10.25
C PHE A 258 18.66 -2.34 -11.32
N HIS A 259 18.79 -2.80 -12.55
CA HIS A 259 19.22 -2.00 -13.67
C HIS A 259 18.40 -2.29 -14.93
N TYR A 260 17.99 -1.24 -15.61
CA TYR A 260 17.31 -1.30 -16.91
C TYR A 260 17.95 -0.33 -17.87
N ARG A 261 18.27 -0.81 -19.07
CA ARG A 261 18.82 -0.01 -20.17
C ARG A 261 17.99 -0.19 -21.43
N SER A 262 17.75 0.91 -22.11
CA SER A 262 17.20 0.99 -23.47
C SER A 262 17.87 2.13 -24.21
N GLN A 263 17.46 2.39 -25.45
CA GLN A 263 17.96 3.54 -26.20
C GLN A 263 17.66 4.89 -25.52
N ASN A 264 16.54 4.98 -24.78
CA ASN A 264 16.02 6.24 -24.22
C ASN A 264 16.01 6.26 -22.68
N ALA A 265 16.50 5.22 -22.01
CA ALA A 265 16.51 5.16 -20.54
C ALA A 265 17.66 4.31 -20.02
N ASP A 266 18.33 4.83 -19.00
CA ASP A 266 19.30 4.09 -18.16
C ASP A 266 18.87 4.32 -16.70
N LEU A 267 18.26 3.31 -16.08
CA LEU A 267 17.60 3.40 -14.79
C LEU A 267 18.22 2.41 -13.82
N TYR A 268 18.69 2.90 -12.69
CA TYR A 268 19.35 2.10 -11.66
C TYR A 268 18.81 2.48 -10.28
N ALA A 269 18.57 1.48 -9.45
CA ALA A 269 18.30 1.67 -8.03
C ALA A 269 18.73 0.44 -7.23
N GLU A 270 19.13 0.67 -5.97
CA GLU A 270 19.39 -0.38 -5.00
C GLU A 270 18.30 -0.43 -3.96
N ARG A 271 17.80 -1.62 -3.70
CA ARG A 271 16.78 -1.84 -2.67
C ARG A 271 16.72 -3.29 -2.23
N PRO A 272 16.28 -3.57 -0.99
CA PRO A 272 16.11 -4.95 -0.55
C PRO A 272 15.01 -5.66 -1.34
N LEU A 273 15.11 -6.99 -1.48
CA LEU A 273 14.03 -7.79 -2.07
C LEU A 273 12.73 -7.74 -1.25
N ILE A 274 12.85 -7.64 0.07
CA ILE A 274 11.73 -7.47 1.01
C ILE A 274 11.93 -6.16 1.76
N GLN A 275 11.08 -5.17 1.51
CA GLN A 275 11.16 -3.88 2.20
C GLN A 275 10.32 -3.90 3.47
N LEU A 276 10.89 -3.38 4.56
CA LEU A 276 10.24 -3.29 5.85
C LEU A 276 9.95 -1.83 6.24
N SER A 277 8.88 -1.63 7.00
CA SER A 277 8.65 -0.37 7.72
C SER A 277 9.59 -0.26 8.93
N CYS A 278 9.64 0.93 9.55
CA CYS A 278 10.33 1.14 10.83
C CYS A 278 9.78 0.27 11.98
N ARG A 279 8.63 -0.38 11.79
CA ARG A 279 8.01 -1.32 12.74
C ARG A 279 8.27 -2.79 12.36
N GLY A 280 9.09 -3.05 11.34
CA GLY A 280 9.38 -4.40 10.87
C GLY A 280 8.26 -5.05 10.04
N GLU A 281 7.24 -4.32 9.62
CA GLU A 281 6.17 -4.85 8.76
C GLU A 281 6.60 -4.84 7.29
N VAL A 282 6.24 -5.88 6.53
CA VAL A 282 6.50 -5.93 5.08
C VAL A 282 5.68 -4.86 4.38
N THR A 283 6.34 -3.96 3.65
CA THR A 283 5.72 -2.83 2.93
C THR A 283 5.86 -2.90 1.42
N ALA A 284 6.86 -3.64 0.92
CA ALA A 284 7.03 -3.93 -0.50
C ALA A 284 7.83 -5.21 -0.70
N VAL A 285 7.64 -5.83 -1.87
CA VAL A 285 8.49 -6.90 -2.40
C VAL A 285 9.00 -6.45 -3.77
N HIS A 286 10.32 -6.46 -3.94
CA HIS A 286 11.00 -6.09 -5.18
C HIS A 286 11.64 -7.34 -5.76
N TYR A 287 10.92 -8.04 -6.62
CA TYR A 287 11.40 -9.27 -7.22
C TYR A 287 11.26 -9.22 -8.75
N ASN A 288 12.38 -9.04 -9.42
CA ASN A 288 12.43 -9.08 -10.89
C ASN A 288 13.79 -9.61 -11.34
N SER A 289 13.89 -10.92 -11.53
CA SER A 289 15.14 -11.60 -11.88
C SER A 289 15.76 -11.13 -13.20
N ARG A 290 14.96 -10.47 -14.06
CA ARG A 290 15.43 -9.97 -15.37
C ARG A 290 16.17 -8.64 -15.27
N SER A 291 15.95 -7.87 -14.20
CA SER A 291 16.56 -6.57 -13.98
C SER A 291 17.52 -6.54 -12.79
N ILE A 292 17.69 -7.65 -12.07
CA ILE A 292 18.76 -7.75 -11.06
C ILE A 292 20.12 -7.65 -11.78
N ALA A 293 20.93 -6.67 -11.36
CA ALA A 293 22.31 -6.53 -11.75
C ALA A 293 23.22 -7.35 -10.82
N PRO A 294 24.50 -7.57 -11.19
CA PRO A 294 25.46 -8.27 -10.33
C PRO A 294 25.58 -7.62 -8.95
N LEU A 295 25.50 -8.42 -7.88
CA LEU A 295 25.74 -7.97 -6.51
C LEU A 295 27.27 -7.81 -6.29
N LEU A 296 27.79 -6.62 -6.47
CA LEU A 296 29.22 -6.35 -6.39
C LEU A 296 29.67 -6.01 -4.96
N ASP A 297 28.77 -5.39 -4.16
CA ASP A 297 29.09 -4.92 -2.81
C ASP A 297 28.83 -5.96 -1.71
N VAL A 298 28.46 -7.18 -2.10
CA VAL A 298 28.28 -8.31 -1.18
C VAL A 298 29.54 -9.15 -1.16
N SER A 299 30.19 -9.28 0.01
CA SER A 299 31.39 -10.12 0.13
C SER A 299 31.11 -11.57 -0.33
N PRO A 300 32.08 -12.29 -0.89
CA PRO A 300 31.89 -13.70 -1.29
C PRO A 300 31.35 -14.59 -0.15
N ARG A 301 31.71 -14.27 1.09
CA ARG A 301 31.28 -14.99 2.28
C ARG A 301 29.80 -14.75 2.61
N ALA A 302 29.30 -13.53 2.34
CA ALA A 302 27.91 -13.16 2.55
C ALA A 302 27.01 -13.52 1.35
N ALA A 303 27.59 -13.66 0.16
CA ALA A 303 26.85 -13.97 -1.05
C ALA A 303 26.16 -15.34 -1.00
N ALA A 304 26.85 -16.39 -0.53
CA ALA A 304 26.30 -17.74 -0.51
C ALA A 304 25.01 -17.86 0.35
N PRO A 305 24.95 -17.36 1.60
CA PRO A 305 23.70 -17.32 2.38
C PRO A 305 22.60 -16.50 1.73
N PHE A 306 22.93 -15.34 1.17
CA PHE A 306 21.96 -14.51 0.43
C PHE A 306 21.33 -15.28 -0.74
N TYR A 307 22.16 -15.89 -1.61
CA TYR A 307 21.64 -16.66 -2.74
C TYR A 307 20.86 -17.90 -2.31
N ALA A 308 21.17 -18.50 -1.15
CA ALA A 308 20.36 -19.58 -0.58
C ALA A 308 18.96 -19.10 -0.19
N ALA A 309 18.85 -17.96 0.51
CA ALA A 309 17.59 -17.34 0.87
C ALA A 309 16.80 -16.88 -0.39
N TYR A 310 17.49 -16.26 -1.35
CA TYR A 310 16.89 -15.84 -2.62
C TYR A 310 16.29 -17.02 -3.40
N ARG A 311 17.01 -18.17 -3.47
CA ARG A 311 16.49 -19.39 -4.10
C ARG A 311 15.28 -19.97 -3.37
N ARG A 312 15.25 -19.92 -2.02
CA ARG A 312 14.07 -20.34 -1.24
C ARG A 312 12.87 -19.50 -1.59
N PHE A 313 13.01 -18.17 -1.60
CA PHE A 313 11.92 -17.27 -1.98
C PHE A 313 11.47 -17.50 -3.43
N ALA A 314 12.40 -17.68 -4.36
CA ALA A 314 12.10 -18.03 -5.75
C ALA A 314 11.37 -19.40 -5.87
N GLY A 315 11.71 -20.35 -5.01
CA GLY A 315 11.03 -21.64 -4.90
C GLY A 315 9.57 -21.50 -4.50
N LEU A 316 9.28 -20.66 -3.49
CA LEU A 316 7.91 -20.36 -3.07
C LEU A 316 7.08 -19.74 -4.21
N LEU A 317 7.67 -18.86 -5.01
CA LEU A 317 7.01 -18.25 -6.17
C LEU A 317 6.69 -19.26 -7.30
N ARG A 318 7.48 -20.30 -7.42
CA ARG A 318 7.28 -21.35 -8.44
C ARG A 318 6.27 -22.42 -8.03
N ASP A 319 5.94 -22.50 -6.75
CA ASP A 319 4.95 -23.46 -6.27
C ASP A 319 3.55 -23.06 -6.74
N PRO A 320 2.88 -23.88 -7.55
CA PRO A 320 1.52 -23.60 -8.01
C PRO A 320 0.51 -23.39 -6.88
N LEU A 321 0.77 -23.95 -5.69
CA LEU A 321 -0.06 -23.74 -4.51
C LEU A 321 -0.04 -22.31 -3.99
N HIS A 322 0.94 -21.50 -4.40
CA HIS A 322 1.03 -20.08 -4.05
C HIS A 322 0.58 -19.15 -5.18
N GLN A 323 0.05 -19.70 -6.27
CA GLN A 323 -0.30 -18.94 -7.46
C GLN A 323 -1.81 -18.91 -7.68
N LEU A 324 -2.35 -17.70 -7.85
CA LEU A 324 -3.67 -17.48 -8.42
C LEU A 324 -3.53 -17.46 -9.94
N LYS A 325 -4.23 -18.36 -10.64
CA LYS A 325 -4.29 -18.41 -12.10
C LYS A 325 -5.67 -18.00 -12.58
N PHE A 326 -5.73 -17.04 -13.50
CA PHE A 326 -6.97 -16.56 -14.08
C PHE A 326 -6.78 -16.01 -15.51
N ARG A 327 -7.89 -15.83 -16.22
CA ARG A 327 -7.93 -15.20 -17.54
C ARG A 327 -8.92 -14.06 -17.51
N LEU A 328 -8.50 -12.90 -18.03
CA LEU A 328 -9.40 -11.78 -18.26
C LEU A 328 -10.16 -11.99 -19.56
N ALA A 329 -11.47 -11.72 -19.53
CA ALA A 329 -12.29 -11.60 -20.74
C ALA A 329 -12.10 -10.19 -21.35
N ASN A 330 -12.51 -10.04 -22.62
CA ASN A 330 -12.52 -8.74 -23.29
C ASN A 330 -13.34 -7.72 -22.47
N GLY A 331 -12.81 -6.52 -22.27
CA GLY A 331 -13.46 -5.49 -21.49
C GLY A 331 -13.34 -5.66 -19.97
N GLU A 332 -12.49 -6.58 -19.51
CA GLU A 332 -12.15 -6.69 -18.09
C GLU A 332 -10.80 -6.04 -17.79
N ILE A 333 -10.71 -5.43 -16.61
CA ILE A 333 -9.49 -4.87 -16.04
C ILE A 333 -9.18 -5.58 -14.73
N VAL A 334 -7.91 -5.95 -14.54
CA VAL A 334 -7.35 -6.25 -13.22
C VAL A 334 -6.51 -5.06 -12.76
N VAL A 335 -6.71 -4.64 -11.51
CA VAL A 335 -5.88 -3.64 -10.82
C VAL A 335 -5.21 -4.32 -9.64
N PHE A 336 -3.91 -4.13 -9.48
CA PHE A 336 -3.17 -4.77 -8.41
C PHE A 336 -2.02 -3.89 -7.86
N ASP A 337 -1.68 -4.06 -6.58
CA ASP A 337 -0.55 -3.40 -5.92
C ASP A 337 0.75 -4.04 -6.41
N ASN A 338 1.45 -3.38 -7.32
CA ASN A 338 2.69 -3.87 -7.91
C ASN A 338 3.85 -4.02 -6.90
N GLN A 339 3.77 -3.33 -5.75
CA GLN A 339 4.75 -3.48 -4.68
C GLN A 339 4.43 -4.66 -3.75
N ARG A 340 3.32 -5.37 -3.98
CA ARG A 340 2.87 -6.51 -3.19
C ARG A 340 2.64 -7.75 -4.04
N ILE A 341 1.91 -7.59 -5.16
CA ILE A 341 1.47 -8.71 -5.99
C ILE A 341 2.49 -8.97 -7.08
N LEU A 342 3.15 -10.10 -6.98
CA LEU A 342 3.94 -10.59 -8.10
C LEU A 342 3.02 -11.12 -9.17
N HIS A 343 3.33 -10.75 -10.41
CA HIS A 343 2.50 -11.11 -11.55
C HIS A 343 3.34 -11.73 -12.67
N GLY A 344 2.69 -12.56 -13.47
CA GLY A 344 3.28 -13.27 -14.58
C GLY A 344 2.20 -13.77 -15.52
N ARG A 345 2.60 -14.59 -16.47
CA ARG A 345 1.66 -15.21 -17.40
C ARG A 345 2.16 -16.57 -17.88
N THR A 346 1.23 -17.44 -18.23
CA THR A 346 1.54 -18.67 -18.97
C THR A 346 1.90 -18.35 -20.42
N PRO A 347 2.69 -19.21 -21.13
CA PRO A 347 2.94 -19.03 -22.55
C PRO A 347 1.64 -19.13 -23.36
N PHE A 348 1.63 -18.55 -24.56
CA PHE A 348 0.53 -18.64 -25.52
C PHE A 348 1.09 -18.68 -26.93
N SER A 349 0.28 -19.05 -27.93
CA SER A 349 0.70 -19.08 -29.32
C SER A 349 0.23 -17.84 -30.06
N SER A 350 1.14 -16.88 -30.26
CA SER A 350 0.85 -15.64 -31.00
C SER A 350 0.55 -15.90 -32.49
N ALA A 351 1.04 -17.01 -33.04
CA ALA A 351 0.75 -17.44 -34.41
C ALA A 351 -0.70 -17.93 -34.63
N ARG A 352 -1.37 -18.35 -33.53
CA ARG A 352 -2.74 -18.89 -33.60
C ARG A 352 -3.78 -17.87 -33.15
N HIS A 353 -3.44 -17.04 -32.16
CA HIS A 353 -4.41 -16.16 -31.48
C HIS A 353 -3.79 -14.83 -31.09
N ALA A 354 -4.47 -13.75 -31.45
CA ALA A 354 -4.10 -12.42 -30.96
C ALA A 354 -4.38 -12.33 -29.45
N ARG A 355 -3.46 -11.68 -28.73
CA ARG A 355 -3.64 -11.27 -27.34
C ARG A 355 -3.16 -9.84 -27.19
N HIS A 356 -4.04 -8.97 -26.69
CA HIS A 356 -3.70 -7.57 -26.49
C HIS A 356 -4.25 -7.10 -25.14
N LEU A 357 -3.34 -6.82 -24.21
CA LEU A 357 -3.66 -6.07 -23.01
C LEU A 357 -3.07 -4.67 -23.14
N ARG A 358 -3.77 -3.71 -22.56
CA ARG A 358 -3.26 -2.35 -22.38
C ARG A 358 -3.08 -2.09 -20.89
N GLY A 359 -1.93 -1.53 -20.50
CA GLY A 359 -1.60 -1.30 -19.11
C GLY A 359 -1.27 0.15 -18.81
N CYS A 360 -1.39 0.53 -17.53
CA CYS A 360 -0.84 1.76 -16.97
C CYS A 360 -0.44 1.53 -15.52
N TYR A 361 0.37 2.45 -14.99
CA TYR A 361 0.72 2.49 -13.59
C TYR A 361 0.00 3.63 -12.88
N LEU A 362 -0.30 3.45 -11.59
CA LEU A 362 -0.86 4.49 -10.73
C LEU A 362 0.07 4.72 -9.55
N THR A 363 0.11 5.96 -9.05
CA THR A 363 0.83 6.25 -7.82
C THR A 363 0.12 5.61 -6.63
N ARG A 364 0.89 5.06 -5.70
CA ARG A 364 0.33 4.29 -4.56
C ARG A 364 -0.49 5.19 -3.63
N ASP A 365 0.05 6.36 -3.33
CA ASP A 365 -0.57 7.37 -2.47
C ASP A 365 -1.92 7.85 -3.00
N SER A 366 -2.05 8.05 -4.33
CA SER A 366 -3.31 8.50 -4.93
C SER A 366 -4.45 7.50 -4.76
N VAL A 367 -4.17 6.19 -4.86
CA VAL A 367 -5.16 5.13 -4.65
C VAL A 367 -5.65 5.12 -3.20
N TYR A 368 -4.73 5.22 -2.24
CA TYR A 368 -5.08 5.34 -0.82
C TYR A 368 -5.85 6.64 -0.52
N SER A 369 -5.42 7.76 -1.11
CA SER A 369 -6.08 9.05 -0.98
C SER A 369 -7.52 8.99 -1.52
N THR A 370 -7.73 8.44 -2.72
CA THR A 370 -9.07 8.29 -3.31
C THR A 370 -10.00 7.50 -2.38
N ALA A 371 -9.55 6.38 -1.83
CA ALA A 371 -10.33 5.57 -0.89
C ALA A 371 -10.66 6.35 0.40
N ALA A 372 -9.72 7.16 0.90
CA ALA A 372 -9.91 7.98 2.08
C ALA A 372 -10.90 9.13 1.83
N VAL A 373 -10.76 9.86 0.73
CA VAL A 373 -11.69 10.95 0.33
C VAL A 373 -13.11 10.43 0.13
N LEU A 374 -13.27 9.25 -0.43
CA LEU A 374 -14.59 8.62 -0.60
C LEU A 374 -15.27 8.27 0.73
N ARG A 375 -14.54 8.12 1.82
CA ARG A 375 -15.09 7.92 3.16
C ARG A 375 -15.88 9.15 3.65
N GLY A 376 -15.45 10.34 3.23
CA GLY A 376 -15.91 11.61 3.80
C GLY A 376 -15.20 11.96 5.13
N PRO A 377 -15.47 13.12 5.69
CA PRO A 377 -14.86 13.58 6.94
C PRO A 377 -15.23 12.66 8.10
N ARG A 378 -14.27 12.36 8.97
CA ARG A 378 -14.52 11.72 10.26
C ARG A 378 -14.85 12.81 11.27
N SER A 379 -15.97 12.70 11.96
CA SER A 379 -16.39 13.63 13.01
C SER A 379 -15.42 13.78 14.18
N ALA A 380 -14.45 12.89 14.32
CA ALA A 380 -13.43 12.90 15.37
C ALA A 380 -12.02 13.35 14.91
N GLU A 381 -11.84 13.69 13.63
CA GLU A 381 -10.54 14.15 13.09
C GLU A 381 -10.51 15.68 12.89
N ALA A 382 -11.61 16.38 13.14
CA ALA A 382 -11.59 17.84 13.25
C ALA A 382 -10.92 18.25 14.56
N PRO A 383 -9.99 19.22 14.53
CA PRO A 383 -9.34 19.73 15.72
C PRO A 383 -10.33 20.34 16.72
#